data_c9ba3f129afe98aff6ee517bdad70924
#
_entry.id   c9ba3f129afe98aff6ee517bdad70924
#
_cell.length_a   1.000
_cell.length_b   1.000
_cell.length_c   1.000
_cell.angle_alpha   90.00
_cell.angle_beta   90.00
_cell.angle_gamma   90.00
#
_symmetry.space_group_name_H-M   'P 1'
#
loop_
_entity.id
_entity.type
_entity.pdbx_description
1 polymer ?
#
loop_
_entity_poly.entity_id
_entity_poly.type
_entity_poly.pdbx_seq_one_letter_code
_entity_poly.pdbx_strand_id
1 'polypeptide(L)'
;MTFCMEREVPRAPMMAPLRLVPGTEMSAETSIVNELIELARDRSFEGRRQLVQNIADLYIADSERLSDHERAIMSEILCKLMFDIELEVKSHLAVQVAELDNVPEDLIVMLGNEDIEVARPILEKSNVLKDPDLIEIVRRRSDEHRLAIAIRGGLSAEVSSALVIYGDEDVIEALLRNRDAEISQSAMEYLVAESERVDRFQEPLIARADLPPEFAHRMFWWVSAALRRHILLHYRIDQARLDTAIQDATRKAIERQSESEGADDKALTLVKRMRDAGELDIPFLIQAVRQERTPLFVAGLALMANVPVNMCWRIFSDQGGESLAVVFRAIGMERTDFASLFLLISQARAGGRPQDPSVLARIIELYDRIDRKTADAALSYWRRDLGYQSAIDALESR
;
A
#
# COMPACT_ATOMS: atom_id res chain seq x y z
N MET A 1 81.36 -19.31 -43.81
CA MET A 1 81.50 -17.84 -43.62
C MET A 1 80.29 -17.40 -42.87
N THR A 2 80.39 -17.28 -41.55
CA THR A 2 79.29 -16.95 -40.68
C THR A 2 79.80 -16.03 -39.59
N PHE A 3 79.34 -14.80 -39.61
CA PHE A 3 79.72 -13.79 -38.63
C PHE A 3 78.78 -13.88 -37.49
N CYS A 4 79.29 -14.20 -36.31
CA CYS A 4 78.63 -14.01 -35.03
C CYS A 4 78.72 -12.50 -34.62
N MET A 5 77.62 -11.89 -34.37
CA MET A 5 77.55 -10.58 -33.64
C MET A 5 77.04 -10.83 -32.24
N GLU A 6 77.91 -10.68 -31.29
CA GLU A 6 77.59 -10.58 -29.86
C GLU A 6 76.85 -9.29 -29.61
N ARG A 7 75.67 -9.34 -28.97
CA ARG A 7 74.97 -8.15 -28.40
C ARG A 7 75.27 -8.08 -26.93
N GLU A 8 75.90 -7.00 -26.55
CA GLU A 8 76.09 -6.59 -25.16
C GLU A 8 74.73 -6.31 -24.50
N VAL A 9 74.57 -6.88 -23.26
CA VAL A 9 73.43 -6.63 -22.39
C VAL A 9 73.75 -5.42 -21.51
N PRO A 10 72.90 -4.35 -21.47
CA PRO A 10 73.12 -3.22 -20.59
C PRO A 10 72.81 -3.61 -19.12
N ARG A 11 73.76 -3.26 -18.22
CA ARG A 11 73.63 -3.42 -16.77
C ARG A 11 72.51 -2.50 -16.25
N ALA A 12 71.58 -3.11 -15.48
CA ALA A 12 70.55 -2.42 -14.72
C ALA A 12 71.18 -1.48 -13.65
N PRO A 13 70.56 -0.29 -13.39
CA PRO A 13 71.02 0.60 -12.36
C PRO A 13 70.66 0.02 -10.96
N MET A 14 71.57 0.12 -10.01
CA MET A 14 71.46 -0.20 -8.62
C MET A 14 70.27 0.53 -7.96
N MET A 15 69.25 -0.22 -7.49
CA MET A 15 68.16 0.29 -6.67
C MET A 15 68.68 0.83 -5.35
N ALA A 16 68.40 2.10 -5.07
CA ALA A 16 68.57 2.71 -3.76
C ALA A 16 67.60 2.08 -2.74
N PRO A 17 67.95 1.97 -1.49
CA PRO A 17 67.05 1.37 -0.48
C PRO A 17 65.82 2.22 -0.26
N LEU A 18 64.66 1.62 -0.43
CA LEU A 18 63.34 2.18 -0.09
C LEU A 18 63.36 2.55 1.40
N ARG A 19 63.26 3.85 1.67
CA ARG A 19 62.94 4.35 3.02
C ARG A 19 61.53 3.92 3.35
N LEU A 20 61.36 3.03 4.31
CA LEU A 20 60.10 2.72 4.98
C LEU A 20 59.60 4.02 5.66
N VAL A 21 58.51 4.56 5.16
CA VAL A 21 57.69 5.54 5.89
C VAL A 21 56.90 4.78 6.92
N PRO A 22 56.94 5.13 8.21
CA PRO A 22 56.20 4.40 9.22
C PRO A 22 54.71 4.61 9.04
N GLY A 23 54.01 3.51 8.72
CA GLY A 23 52.56 3.44 8.65
C GLY A 23 51.92 3.65 10.01
N THR A 24 51.16 4.69 10.17
CA THR A 24 50.32 4.96 11.34
C THR A 24 48.83 4.76 11.06
N GLU A 25 48.44 4.55 9.81
CA GLU A 25 47.04 4.34 9.45
C GLU A 25 46.65 2.84 9.32
N MET A 26 47.58 1.95 8.89
CA MET A 26 47.30 0.51 8.75
C MET A 26 47.08 -0.24 10.09
N SER A 27 47.42 0.34 11.22
CA SER A 27 47.26 -0.36 12.52
C SER A 27 45.88 -0.21 13.12
N ALA A 28 45.14 0.87 12.80
CA ALA A 28 43.81 1.10 13.34
C ALA A 28 42.75 0.30 12.56
N GLU A 29 42.81 0.29 11.22
CA GLU A 29 41.92 -0.49 10.37
C GLU A 29 42.07 -2.01 10.61
N THR A 30 43.28 -2.51 10.76
CA THR A 30 43.52 -3.92 11.10
C THR A 30 42.98 -4.28 12.48
N SER A 31 42.95 -3.33 13.42
CA SER A 31 42.40 -3.53 14.77
C SER A 31 40.88 -3.68 14.75
N ILE A 32 40.18 -2.82 14.00
CA ILE A 32 38.70 -2.83 13.88
C ILE A 32 38.22 -4.12 13.19
N VAL A 33 38.85 -4.52 12.09
CA VAL A 33 38.51 -5.77 11.40
C VAL A 33 38.72 -6.99 12.29
N ASN A 34 39.79 -7.04 13.07
CA ASN A 34 40.04 -8.13 14.00
C ASN A 34 39.00 -8.17 15.13
N GLU A 35 38.60 -7.02 15.65
CA GLU A 35 37.57 -6.92 16.69
C GLU A 35 36.22 -7.41 16.17
N LEU A 36 35.83 -7.00 14.95
CA LEU A 36 34.60 -7.49 14.28
C LEU A 36 34.65 -9.00 14.04
N ILE A 37 35.80 -9.57 13.67
CA ILE A 37 35.99 -11.02 13.48
C ILE A 37 35.84 -11.78 14.80
N GLU A 38 36.38 -11.26 15.90
CA GLU A 38 36.23 -11.87 17.22
C GLU A 38 34.76 -11.80 17.70
N LEU A 39 34.10 -10.67 17.55
CA LEU A 39 32.67 -10.52 17.85
C LEU A 39 31.80 -11.42 16.97
N ALA A 40 32.14 -11.60 15.68
CA ALA A 40 31.42 -12.50 14.77
C ALA A 40 31.58 -13.99 15.17
N ARG A 41 32.61 -14.34 15.91
CA ARG A 41 32.80 -15.70 16.48
C ARG A 41 32.02 -15.91 17.77
N ASP A 42 31.72 -14.84 18.47
CA ASP A 42 30.92 -14.90 19.70
C ASP A 42 29.44 -15.05 19.33
N ARG A 43 28.93 -16.26 19.54
CA ARG A 43 27.50 -16.59 19.30
C ARG A 43 26.59 -16.24 20.47
N SER A 44 27.15 -15.61 21.53
CA SER A 44 26.32 -15.11 22.61
C SER A 44 25.42 -13.98 22.16
N PHE A 45 24.34 -13.77 22.89
CA PHE A 45 23.42 -12.68 22.66
C PHE A 45 24.13 -11.30 22.69
N GLU A 46 24.96 -11.07 23.71
CA GLU A 46 25.68 -9.81 23.88
C GLU A 46 26.75 -9.59 22.80
N GLY A 47 27.43 -10.65 22.35
CA GLY A 47 28.41 -10.59 21.26
C GLY A 47 27.74 -10.18 19.92
N ARG A 48 26.56 -10.73 19.61
CA ARG A 48 25.80 -10.36 18.41
C ARG A 48 25.29 -8.90 18.46
N ARG A 49 24.79 -8.48 19.62
CA ARG A 49 24.37 -7.09 19.85
C ARG A 49 25.52 -6.12 19.61
N GLN A 50 26.68 -6.39 20.21
CA GLN A 50 27.87 -5.57 20.06
C GLN A 50 28.35 -5.53 18.60
N LEU A 51 28.34 -6.67 17.91
CA LEU A 51 28.70 -6.76 16.50
C LEU A 51 27.80 -5.87 15.62
N VAL A 52 26.49 -5.93 15.81
CA VAL A 52 25.53 -5.10 15.06
C VAL A 52 25.78 -3.62 15.34
N GLN A 53 26.00 -3.26 16.60
CA GLN A 53 26.27 -1.88 16.99
C GLN A 53 27.57 -1.36 16.36
N ASN A 54 28.64 -2.12 16.43
CA ASN A 54 29.93 -1.74 15.85
C ASN A 54 29.86 -1.64 14.31
N ILE A 55 29.13 -2.54 13.64
CA ILE A 55 28.93 -2.47 12.19
C ILE A 55 28.07 -1.24 11.83
N ALA A 56 27.02 -0.94 12.60
CA ALA A 56 26.20 0.24 12.39
C ALA A 56 27.00 1.52 12.58
N ASP A 57 27.78 1.61 13.65
CA ASP A 57 28.63 2.78 13.93
C ASP A 57 29.69 3.00 12.83
N LEU A 58 30.31 1.93 12.32
CA LEU A 58 31.23 2.01 11.17
C LEU A 58 30.51 2.46 9.90
N TYR A 59 29.29 1.94 9.67
CA TYR A 59 28.50 2.32 8.53
C TYR A 59 28.14 3.81 8.54
N ILE A 60 27.82 4.35 9.73
CA ILE A 60 27.48 5.77 9.92
C ILE A 60 28.73 6.66 9.84
N ALA A 61 29.83 6.27 10.50
CA ALA A 61 31.05 7.08 10.61
C ALA A 61 31.81 7.22 9.28
N ASP A 62 31.86 6.16 8.47
CA ASP A 62 32.67 6.06 7.26
C ASP A 62 31.84 5.87 5.97
N SER A 63 30.56 6.24 5.98
CA SER A 63 29.65 6.06 4.83
C SER A 63 30.16 6.62 3.51
N GLU A 64 30.96 7.70 3.55
CA GLU A 64 31.59 8.33 2.35
C GLU A 64 32.88 7.62 1.91
N ARG A 65 33.52 6.83 2.78
CA ARG A 65 34.79 6.15 2.49
C ARG A 65 34.63 4.70 2.08
N LEU A 66 33.50 4.06 2.45
CA LEU A 66 33.20 2.69 2.08
C LEU A 66 32.87 2.56 0.59
N SER A 67 33.48 1.59 -0.07
CA SER A 67 33.10 1.19 -1.43
C SER A 67 31.72 0.55 -1.47
N ASP A 68 31.07 0.54 -2.61
CA ASP A 68 29.76 -0.10 -2.80
C ASP A 68 29.82 -1.61 -2.45
N HIS A 69 30.96 -2.25 -2.70
CA HIS A 69 31.16 -3.66 -2.37
C HIS A 69 31.24 -3.90 -0.87
N GLU A 70 31.94 -3.08 -0.12
CA GLU A 70 32.02 -3.15 1.34
C GLU A 70 30.67 -2.89 1.99
N ARG A 71 29.92 -1.88 1.50
CA ARG A 71 28.55 -1.62 1.94
C ARG A 71 27.63 -2.82 1.72
N ALA A 72 27.69 -3.45 0.56
CA ALA A 72 26.89 -4.64 0.26
C ALA A 72 27.20 -5.81 1.19
N ILE A 73 28.48 -6.07 1.48
CA ILE A 73 28.89 -7.13 2.42
C ILE A 73 28.41 -6.83 3.83
N MET A 74 28.56 -5.61 4.30
CA MET A 74 28.10 -5.19 5.64
C MET A 74 26.57 -5.32 5.76
N SER A 75 25.84 -4.93 4.73
CA SER A 75 24.39 -5.11 4.66
C SER A 75 23.99 -6.59 4.71
N GLU A 76 24.65 -7.46 3.95
CA GLU A 76 24.37 -8.89 3.98
C GLU A 76 24.62 -9.51 5.36
N ILE A 77 25.68 -9.07 6.05
CA ILE A 77 25.99 -9.51 7.43
C ILE A 77 24.90 -9.03 8.38
N LEU A 78 24.52 -7.74 8.33
CA LEU A 78 23.43 -7.18 9.14
C LEU A 78 22.13 -7.93 8.91
N CYS A 79 21.71 -8.10 7.65
CA CYS A 79 20.49 -8.83 7.29
C CYS A 79 20.46 -10.25 7.88
N LYS A 80 21.57 -10.97 7.85
CA LYS A 80 21.67 -12.32 8.44
C LYS A 80 21.60 -12.31 9.96
N LEU A 81 22.20 -11.31 10.61
CA LEU A 81 22.19 -11.18 12.06
C LEU A 81 20.82 -10.75 12.59
N MET A 82 20.05 -9.97 11.82
CA MET A 82 18.75 -9.44 12.24
C MET A 82 17.72 -10.50 12.63
N PHE A 83 17.83 -11.74 12.14
CA PHE A 83 16.93 -12.83 12.54
C PHE A 83 17.11 -13.28 13.99
N ASP A 84 18.30 -13.05 14.57
CA ASP A 84 18.70 -13.56 15.88
C ASP A 84 18.83 -12.47 16.96
N ILE A 85 18.42 -11.23 16.66
CA ILE A 85 18.63 -10.06 17.53
C ILE A 85 17.31 -9.61 18.14
N GLU A 86 17.39 -9.09 19.38
CA GLU A 86 16.25 -8.54 20.10
C GLU A 86 15.66 -7.29 19.42
N LEU A 87 14.36 -7.08 19.65
CA LEU A 87 13.58 -5.97 19.13
C LEU A 87 14.21 -4.59 19.43
N GLU A 88 14.74 -4.42 20.64
CA GLU A 88 15.39 -3.16 21.07
C GLU A 88 16.60 -2.79 20.23
N VAL A 89 17.44 -3.79 19.87
CA VAL A 89 18.63 -3.56 19.04
C VAL A 89 18.24 -3.25 17.61
N LYS A 90 17.23 -3.96 17.06
CA LYS A 90 16.66 -3.68 15.74
C LYS A 90 16.11 -2.25 15.70
N SER A 91 15.33 -1.84 16.70
CA SER A 91 14.77 -0.51 16.79
C SER A 91 15.84 0.58 16.86
N HIS A 92 16.90 0.35 17.64
CA HIS A 92 18.01 1.29 17.73
C HIS A 92 18.73 1.44 16.37
N LEU A 93 19.04 0.32 15.70
CA LEU A 93 19.61 0.33 14.35
C LEU A 93 18.72 1.07 13.36
N ALA A 94 17.41 0.78 13.36
CA ALA A 94 16.45 1.42 12.48
C ALA A 94 16.44 2.95 12.63
N VAL A 95 16.48 3.46 13.87
CA VAL A 95 16.58 4.90 14.13
C VAL A 95 17.87 5.49 13.56
N GLN A 96 19.00 4.80 13.72
CA GLN A 96 20.30 5.28 13.24
C GLN A 96 20.38 5.34 11.72
N VAL A 97 19.82 4.35 11.00
CA VAL A 97 19.93 4.27 9.53
C VAL A 97 18.79 4.97 8.79
N ALA A 98 17.73 5.37 9.48
CA ALA A 98 16.52 5.89 8.87
C ALA A 98 16.75 7.16 8.00
N GLU A 99 17.68 8.02 8.39
CA GLU A 99 17.97 9.29 7.71
C GLU A 99 19.19 9.22 6.79
N LEU A 100 19.81 8.03 6.64
CA LEU A 100 20.98 7.84 5.80
C LEU A 100 20.58 7.47 4.37
N ASP A 101 21.06 8.20 3.38
CA ASP A 101 20.78 7.94 1.96
C ASP A 101 21.63 6.81 1.36
N ASN A 102 22.76 6.48 2.00
CA ASN A 102 23.73 5.52 1.49
C ASN A 102 23.54 4.07 2.02
N VAL A 103 22.41 3.79 2.65
CA VAL A 103 22.10 2.45 3.19
C VAL A 103 21.61 1.55 2.05
N PRO A 104 22.07 0.27 1.98
CA PRO A 104 21.53 -0.66 0.99
C PRO A 104 20.03 -0.85 1.12
N GLU A 105 19.37 -0.86 -0.03
CA GLU A 105 17.91 -1.00 -0.17
C GLU A 105 17.39 -2.24 0.56
N ASP A 106 18.07 -3.40 0.41
CA ASP A 106 17.65 -4.66 1.03
C ASP A 106 17.54 -4.57 2.57
N LEU A 107 18.47 -3.87 3.23
CA LEU A 107 18.44 -3.68 4.68
C LEU A 107 17.27 -2.77 5.09
N ILE A 108 17.06 -1.68 4.37
CA ILE A 108 15.97 -0.74 4.63
C ILE A 108 14.61 -1.38 4.39
N VAL A 109 14.45 -2.13 3.30
CA VAL A 109 13.21 -2.88 3.01
C VAL A 109 12.95 -3.93 4.09
N MET A 110 13.98 -4.63 4.56
CA MET A 110 13.84 -5.61 5.64
C MET A 110 13.38 -4.94 6.94
N LEU A 111 14.04 -3.83 7.37
CA LEU A 111 13.67 -3.09 8.57
C LEU A 111 12.25 -2.49 8.45
N GLY A 112 11.88 -1.99 7.29
CA GLY A 112 10.53 -1.47 7.01
C GLY A 112 9.43 -2.54 7.04
N ASN A 113 9.82 -3.81 6.94
CA ASN A 113 8.93 -4.96 7.05
C ASN A 113 8.95 -5.67 8.42
N GLU A 114 9.69 -5.20 9.39
CA GLU A 114 9.69 -5.71 10.78
C GLU A 114 8.44 -5.24 11.56
N ASP A 115 8.37 -5.54 12.85
CA ASP A 115 7.34 -5.00 13.72
C ASP A 115 7.36 -3.47 13.74
N ILE A 116 6.20 -2.84 13.94
CA ILE A 116 6.05 -1.37 13.80
C ILE A 116 7.03 -0.57 14.67
N GLU A 117 7.43 -1.09 15.84
CA GLU A 117 8.41 -0.44 16.72
C GLU A 117 9.79 -0.28 16.05
N VAL A 118 10.14 -1.20 15.16
CA VAL A 118 11.36 -1.16 14.34
C VAL A 118 11.11 -0.40 13.03
N ALA A 119 10.01 -0.70 12.35
CA ALA A 119 9.71 -0.20 11.02
C ALA A 119 9.40 1.31 10.99
N ARG A 120 8.79 1.84 12.05
CA ARG A 120 8.30 3.23 12.09
C ARG A 120 9.34 4.28 11.65
N PRO A 121 10.55 4.37 12.24
CA PRO A 121 11.53 5.40 11.82
C PRO A 121 11.93 5.27 10.37
N ILE A 122 12.00 4.04 9.84
CA ILE A 122 12.32 3.76 8.44
C ILE A 122 11.18 4.24 7.53
N LEU A 123 9.94 3.87 7.85
CA LEU A 123 8.76 4.21 7.06
C LEU A 123 8.50 5.72 7.04
N GLU A 124 8.75 6.41 8.13
CA GLU A 124 8.55 7.86 8.23
C GLU A 124 9.63 8.68 7.52
N LYS A 125 10.91 8.22 7.56
CA LYS A 125 12.04 9.10 7.25
C LYS A 125 12.95 8.65 6.10
N SER A 126 13.05 7.34 5.83
CA SER A 126 14.06 6.86 4.89
C SER A 126 13.76 7.24 3.43
N ASN A 127 14.70 7.91 2.76
CA ASN A 127 14.62 8.24 1.34
C ASN A 127 15.02 7.07 0.42
N VAL A 128 15.50 5.97 0.99
CA VAL A 128 15.94 4.79 0.22
C VAL A 128 14.76 3.95 -0.24
N LEU A 129 13.65 3.90 0.55
CA LEU A 129 12.44 3.20 0.17
C LEU A 129 11.79 3.83 -1.07
N LYS A 130 11.53 3.01 -2.07
CA LYS A 130 10.86 3.41 -3.30
C LYS A 130 9.38 3.11 -3.25
N ASP A 131 8.62 3.72 -4.15
CA ASP A 131 7.17 3.52 -4.25
C ASP A 131 6.73 2.05 -4.31
N PRO A 132 7.36 1.15 -5.09
CA PRO A 132 7.00 -0.26 -5.10
C PRO A 132 7.12 -0.93 -3.73
N ASP A 133 8.18 -0.59 -2.96
CA ASP A 133 8.41 -1.15 -1.61
C ASP A 133 7.35 -0.63 -0.64
N LEU A 134 7.06 0.67 -0.68
CA LEU A 134 6.03 1.29 0.14
C LEU A 134 4.64 0.71 -0.15
N ILE A 135 4.31 0.52 -1.43
CA ILE A 135 3.04 -0.09 -1.85
C ILE A 135 2.94 -1.54 -1.35
N GLU A 136 4.02 -2.31 -1.43
CA GLU A 136 4.07 -3.69 -0.92
C GLU A 136 3.81 -3.73 0.59
N ILE A 137 4.46 -2.83 1.36
CA ILE A 137 4.25 -2.70 2.81
C ILE A 137 2.81 -2.28 3.11
N VAL A 138 2.27 -1.30 2.40
CA VAL A 138 0.87 -0.86 2.53
C VAL A 138 -0.11 -2.01 2.31
N ARG A 139 0.16 -2.89 1.36
CA ARG A 139 -0.71 -4.04 1.04
C ARG A 139 -0.66 -5.14 2.10
N ARG A 140 0.51 -5.40 2.68
CA ARG A 140 0.75 -6.62 3.48
C ARG A 140 0.85 -6.40 4.98
N ARG A 141 1.16 -5.18 5.42
CA ARG A 141 1.42 -4.88 6.84
C ARG A 141 0.20 -4.28 7.54
N SER A 142 0.34 -4.04 8.84
CA SER A 142 -0.73 -3.51 9.71
C SER A 142 -1.07 -2.05 9.42
N ASP A 143 -2.19 -1.57 9.97
CA ASP A 143 -2.59 -0.17 9.85
C ASP A 143 -1.61 0.79 10.53
N GLU A 144 -0.85 0.34 11.56
CA GLU A 144 0.23 1.13 12.14
C GLU A 144 1.37 1.42 11.14
N HIS A 145 1.72 0.44 10.28
CA HIS A 145 2.68 0.65 9.19
C HIS A 145 2.13 1.62 8.15
N ARG A 146 0.85 1.46 7.77
CA ARG A 146 0.16 2.37 6.85
C ARG A 146 0.11 3.78 7.39
N LEU A 147 -0.15 3.93 8.69
CA LEU A 147 -0.15 5.22 9.37
C LEU A 147 1.22 5.88 9.33
N ALA A 148 2.30 5.14 9.60
CA ALA A 148 3.66 5.63 9.50
C ALA A 148 4.01 6.09 8.07
N ILE A 149 3.54 5.37 7.05
CA ILE A 149 3.71 5.78 5.65
C ILE A 149 2.84 7.02 5.33
N ALA A 150 1.60 7.08 5.81
CA ALA A 150 0.67 8.18 5.52
C ALA A 150 1.18 9.56 5.97
N ILE A 151 1.98 9.61 7.04
CA ILE A 151 2.56 10.87 7.56
C ILE A 151 3.92 11.23 6.94
N ARG A 152 4.47 10.36 6.08
CA ARG A 152 5.75 10.57 5.39
C ARG A 152 5.71 11.76 4.45
N GLY A 153 6.78 12.53 4.37
CA GLY A 153 6.93 13.59 3.38
C GLY A 153 7.12 13.05 1.95
N GLY A 154 6.60 13.77 0.95
CA GLY A 154 6.85 13.49 -0.47
C GLY A 154 6.23 12.20 -1.00
N LEU A 155 5.05 11.81 -0.50
CA LEU A 155 4.32 10.64 -1.01
C LEU A 155 3.85 10.86 -2.44
N SER A 156 4.11 9.89 -3.31
CA SER A 156 3.58 9.86 -4.67
C SER A 156 2.08 9.61 -4.71
N ALA A 157 1.46 9.92 -5.84
CA ALA A 157 0.04 9.64 -6.08
C ALA A 157 -0.28 8.14 -6.08
N GLU A 158 0.67 7.29 -6.47
CA GLU A 158 0.56 5.83 -6.48
C GLU A 158 0.51 5.27 -5.04
N VAL A 159 1.44 5.67 -4.19
CA VAL A 159 1.47 5.27 -2.76
C VAL A 159 0.24 5.80 -2.04
N SER A 160 -0.15 7.06 -2.28
CA SER A 160 -1.36 7.65 -1.71
C SER A 160 -2.62 6.88 -2.14
N SER A 161 -2.69 6.45 -3.40
CA SER A 161 -3.81 5.63 -3.89
C SER A 161 -3.86 4.26 -3.20
N ALA A 162 -2.71 3.64 -2.94
CA ALA A 162 -2.64 2.41 -2.18
C ALA A 162 -3.13 2.61 -0.73
N LEU A 163 -2.71 3.70 -0.06
CA LEU A 163 -3.20 4.05 1.29
C LEU A 163 -4.72 4.27 1.32
N VAL A 164 -5.29 4.92 0.31
CA VAL A 164 -6.74 5.11 0.19
C VAL A 164 -7.49 3.78 0.06
N ILE A 165 -6.88 2.80 -0.59
CA ILE A 165 -7.48 1.48 -0.85
C ILE A 165 -7.37 0.56 0.38
N TYR A 166 -6.20 0.48 0.99
CA TYR A 166 -5.88 -0.51 2.01
C TYR A 166 -5.91 0.04 3.45
N GLY A 167 -5.78 1.35 3.65
CA GLY A 167 -5.80 2.00 4.95
C GLY A 167 -7.21 2.09 5.56
N ASP A 168 -7.30 2.14 6.87
CA ASP A 168 -8.53 2.44 7.62
C ASP A 168 -8.83 3.95 7.63
N GLU A 169 -9.84 4.36 8.38
CA GLU A 169 -10.21 5.79 8.49
C GLU A 169 -9.11 6.64 9.14
N ASP A 170 -8.33 6.08 10.08
CA ASP A 170 -7.24 6.79 10.74
C ASP A 170 -6.08 7.05 9.78
N VAL A 171 -5.74 6.05 8.96
CA VAL A 171 -4.72 6.15 7.90
C VAL A 171 -5.12 7.18 6.86
N ILE A 172 -6.39 7.17 6.43
CA ILE A 172 -6.89 8.13 5.44
C ILE A 172 -6.91 9.55 6.01
N GLU A 173 -7.34 9.72 7.25
CA GLU A 173 -7.28 11.04 7.89
C GLU A 173 -5.85 11.57 7.98
N ALA A 174 -4.89 10.71 8.37
CA ALA A 174 -3.47 11.08 8.41
C ALA A 174 -2.95 11.48 7.03
N LEU A 175 -3.29 10.70 5.98
CA LEU A 175 -2.95 11.02 4.59
C LEU A 175 -3.55 12.36 4.15
N LEU A 176 -4.81 12.62 4.47
CA LEU A 176 -5.48 13.89 4.13
C LEU A 176 -4.86 15.10 4.84
N ARG A 177 -4.36 14.93 6.06
CA ARG A 177 -3.64 15.95 6.82
C ARG A 177 -2.20 16.17 6.32
N ASN A 178 -1.64 15.19 5.62
CA ASN A 178 -0.31 15.28 5.03
C ASN A 178 -0.37 16.17 3.78
N ARG A 179 0.18 17.38 3.88
CA ARG A 179 0.17 18.37 2.79
C ARG A 179 1.21 18.09 1.70
N ASP A 180 2.22 17.29 2.03
CA ASP A 180 3.30 16.92 1.11
C ASP A 180 2.95 15.66 0.30
N ALA A 181 1.82 14.99 0.61
CA ALA A 181 1.35 13.84 -0.13
C ALA A 181 0.59 14.27 -1.38
N GLU A 182 0.98 13.71 -2.53
CA GLU A 182 0.25 13.85 -3.78
C GLU A 182 -0.94 12.89 -3.78
N ILE A 183 -2.15 13.40 -4.00
CA ILE A 183 -3.37 12.61 -4.12
C ILE A 183 -3.89 12.70 -5.55
N SER A 184 -4.02 11.56 -6.23
CA SER A 184 -4.55 11.53 -7.59
C SER A 184 -5.98 12.09 -7.64
N GLN A 185 -6.37 12.70 -8.77
CA GLN A 185 -7.72 13.25 -8.92
C GLN A 185 -8.82 12.21 -8.66
N SER A 186 -8.60 10.96 -9.08
CA SER A 186 -9.56 9.87 -8.84
C SER A 186 -9.67 9.45 -7.37
N ALA A 187 -8.54 9.43 -6.65
CA ALA A 187 -8.55 9.17 -5.21
C ALA A 187 -9.20 10.35 -4.45
N MET A 188 -8.90 11.58 -4.84
CA MET A 188 -9.53 12.78 -4.29
C MET A 188 -11.05 12.76 -4.48
N GLU A 189 -11.50 12.44 -5.69
CA GLU A 189 -12.94 12.34 -6.00
C GLU A 189 -13.65 11.27 -5.17
N TYR A 190 -12.99 10.12 -4.98
CA TYR A 190 -13.48 9.04 -4.12
C TYR A 190 -13.59 9.53 -2.65
N LEU A 191 -12.53 10.14 -2.11
CA LEU A 191 -12.49 10.61 -0.72
C LEU A 191 -13.52 11.71 -0.45
N VAL A 192 -13.74 12.60 -1.42
CA VAL A 192 -14.82 13.60 -1.36
C VAL A 192 -16.20 12.93 -1.28
N ALA A 193 -16.45 11.87 -2.04
CA ALA A 193 -17.71 11.14 -1.94
C ALA A 193 -17.85 10.41 -0.59
N GLU A 194 -16.76 9.78 -0.10
CA GLU A 194 -16.76 9.13 1.22
C GLU A 194 -16.95 10.13 2.37
N SER A 195 -16.55 11.39 2.22
CA SER A 195 -16.71 12.43 3.25
C SER A 195 -18.18 12.78 3.54
N GLU A 196 -19.13 12.37 2.71
CA GLU A 196 -20.55 12.45 3.02
C GLU A 196 -20.94 11.50 4.17
N ARG A 197 -20.29 10.35 4.23
CA ARG A 197 -20.50 9.31 5.25
C ARG A 197 -19.55 9.45 6.46
N VAL A 198 -18.30 9.88 6.21
CA VAL A 198 -17.23 9.95 7.20
C VAL A 198 -16.88 11.41 7.47
N ASP A 199 -17.53 12.01 8.48
CA ASP A 199 -17.41 13.43 8.81
C ASP A 199 -15.97 13.89 9.08
N ARG A 200 -15.11 13.01 9.63
CA ARG A 200 -13.71 13.32 9.97
C ARG A 200 -12.84 13.62 8.74
N PHE A 201 -13.27 13.24 7.53
CA PHE A 201 -12.55 13.56 6.29
C PHE A 201 -12.85 14.98 5.78
N GLN A 202 -13.96 15.59 6.19
CA GLN A 202 -14.44 16.86 5.63
C GLN A 202 -13.47 18.01 5.85
N GLU A 203 -13.03 18.22 7.10
CA GLU A 203 -12.11 19.30 7.45
C GLU A 203 -10.73 19.14 6.76
N PRO A 204 -10.06 17.96 6.85
CA PRO A 204 -8.78 17.74 6.18
C PRO A 204 -8.86 17.92 4.66
N LEU A 205 -9.92 17.46 4.00
CA LEU A 205 -10.12 17.64 2.56
C LEU A 205 -10.23 19.11 2.19
N ILE A 206 -11.09 19.86 2.89
CA ILE A 206 -11.31 21.28 2.60
C ILE A 206 -10.06 22.13 2.93
N ALA A 207 -9.22 21.68 3.84
CA ALA A 207 -7.97 22.36 4.20
C ALA A 207 -6.84 22.16 3.18
N ARG A 208 -6.99 21.24 2.21
CA ARG A 208 -5.98 20.96 1.19
C ARG A 208 -6.00 22.02 0.09
N ALA A 209 -4.80 22.50 -0.26
CA ALA A 209 -4.65 23.50 -1.33
C ALA A 209 -4.84 22.90 -2.74
N ASP A 210 -4.66 21.59 -2.88
CA ASP A 210 -4.80 20.83 -4.13
C ASP A 210 -6.23 20.31 -4.36
N LEU A 211 -7.18 20.59 -3.45
CA LEU A 211 -8.59 20.23 -3.64
C LEU A 211 -9.19 21.06 -4.79
N PRO A 212 -9.67 20.44 -5.88
CA PRO A 212 -10.34 21.16 -6.96
C PRO A 212 -11.58 21.92 -6.47
N PRO A 213 -11.81 23.17 -6.94
CA PRO A 213 -12.98 23.97 -6.53
C PRO A 213 -14.33 23.26 -6.73
N GLU A 214 -14.46 22.48 -7.78
CA GLU A 214 -15.66 21.68 -8.04
C GLU A 214 -15.96 20.66 -6.95
N PHE A 215 -14.94 20.06 -6.35
CA PHE A 215 -15.08 19.10 -5.26
C PHE A 215 -15.42 19.82 -3.94
N ALA A 216 -14.79 20.95 -3.67
CA ALA A 216 -15.14 21.78 -2.52
C ALA A 216 -16.62 22.23 -2.57
N HIS A 217 -17.10 22.66 -3.75
CA HIS A 217 -18.50 23.06 -3.92
C HIS A 217 -19.45 21.86 -3.78
N ARG A 218 -19.06 20.67 -4.21
CA ARG A 218 -19.85 19.46 -4.00
C ARG A 218 -20.01 19.15 -2.50
N MET A 219 -18.91 19.30 -1.73
CA MET A 219 -18.91 19.10 -0.27
C MET A 219 -19.80 20.10 0.47
N PHE A 220 -20.09 21.26 -0.11
CA PHE A 220 -20.91 22.31 0.50
C PHE A 220 -22.26 21.79 1.01
N TRP A 221 -22.80 20.75 0.41
CA TRP A 221 -24.14 20.24 0.73
C TRP A 221 -24.21 19.42 2.01
N TRP A 222 -23.12 18.80 2.43
CA TRP A 222 -23.10 17.93 3.63
C TRP A 222 -22.17 18.39 4.75
N VAL A 223 -21.31 19.38 4.51
CA VAL A 223 -20.40 19.89 5.54
C VAL A 223 -21.08 20.84 6.53
N SER A 224 -20.43 21.04 7.69
CA SER A 224 -20.89 21.95 8.74
C SER A 224 -20.95 23.41 8.25
N ALA A 225 -21.74 24.25 8.97
CA ALA A 225 -21.85 25.68 8.65
C ALA A 225 -20.50 26.43 8.67
N ALA A 226 -19.56 26.01 9.52
CA ALA A 226 -18.22 26.59 9.58
C ALA A 226 -17.43 26.28 8.31
N LEU A 227 -17.46 25.02 7.85
CA LEU A 227 -16.79 24.58 6.64
C LEU A 227 -17.46 25.17 5.38
N ARG A 228 -18.78 25.33 5.34
CA ARG A 228 -19.48 26.05 4.26
C ARG A 228 -18.96 27.48 4.11
N ARG A 229 -18.78 28.19 5.22
CA ARG A 229 -18.21 29.54 5.21
C ARG A 229 -16.79 29.54 4.68
N HIS A 230 -15.97 28.55 5.07
CA HIS A 230 -14.61 28.40 4.55
C HIS A 230 -14.61 28.18 3.04
N ILE A 231 -15.46 27.29 2.53
CA ILE A 231 -15.61 27.04 1.08
C ILE A 231 -15.94 28.34 0.35
N LEU A 232 -16.93 29.10 0.82
CA LEU A 232 -17.36 30.35 0.18
C LEU A 232 -16.29 31.43 0.14
N LEU A 233 -15.38 31.45 1.14
CA LEU A 233 -14.33 32.48 1.23
C LEU A 233 -13.06 32.12 0.46
N HIS A 234 -12.71 30.84 0.38
CA HIS A 234 -11.43 30.40 -0.16
C HIS A 234 -11.54 29.80 -1.56
N TYR A 235 -12.68 29.24 -1.93
CA TYR A 235 -12.89 28.65 -3.25
C TYR A 235 -13.76 29.61 -4.09
N ARG A 236 -13.16 30.19 -5.14
CA ARG A 236 -13.90 31.12 -6.01
C ARG A 236 -15.03 30.39 -6.72
N ILE A 237 -16.25 30.84 -6.46
CA ILE A 237 -17.46 30.36 -7.11
C ILE A 237 -17.62 31.13 -8.43
N ASP A 238 -17.59 30.42 -9.55
CA ASP A 238 -18.11 30.94 -10.80
C ASP A 238 -19.63 30.88 -10.71
N GLN A 239 -20.30 32.06 -10.72
CA GLN A 239 -21.76 32.16 -10.59
C GLN A 239 -22.51 31.34 -11.66
N ALA A 240 -21.97 31.24 -12.86
CA ALA A 240 -22.57 30.42 -13.93
C ALA A 240 -22.50 28.90 -13.61
N ARG A 241 -21.44 28.45 -12.92
CA ARG A 241 -21.34 27.05 -12.44
C ARG A 241 -22.19 26.80 -11.21
N LEU A 242 -22.43 27.81 -10.36
CA LEU A 242 -23.34 27.71 -9.22
C LEU A 242 -24.78 27.48 -9.69
N ASP A 243 -25.22 28.21 -10.70
CA ASP A 243 -26.56 28.06 -11.28
C ASP A 243 -26.72 26.68 -11.93
N THR A 244 -25.70 26.18 -12.62
CA THR A 244 -25.68 24.82 -13.18
C THR A 244 -25.68 23.77 -12.07
N ALA A 245 -24.88 23.96 -11.02
CA ALA A 245 -24.80 23.03 -9.87
C ALA A 245 -26.11 23.02 -9.06
N ILE A 246 -26.81 24.16 -8.93
CA ILE A 246 -28.13 24.23 -8.30
C ILE A 246 -29.19 23.52 -9.17
N GLN A 247 -29.16 23.69 -10.50
CA GLN A 247 -30.05 22.98 -11.41
C GLN A 247 -29.76 21.47 -11.39
N ASP A 248 -28.48 21.06 -11.39
CA ASP A 248 -28.08 19.67 -11.25
C ASP A 248 -28.40 19.09 -9.87
N ALA A 249 -28.24 19.86 -8.79
CA ALA A 249 -28.64 19.44 -7.45
C ALA A 249 -30.14 19.30 -7.32
N THR A 250 -30.93 20.19 -7.95
CA THR A 250 -32.40 20.10 -7.97
C THR A 250 -32.83 18.89 -8.80
N ARG A 251 -32.18 18.64 -9.93
CA ARG A 251 -32.41 17.44 -10.75
C ARG A 251 -31.99 16.16 -10.02
N LYS A 252 -30.82 16.17 -9.37
CA LYS A 252 -30.33 15.06 -8.55
C LYS A 252 -31.11 14.85 -7.25
N ALA A 253 -31.72 15.90 -6.67
CA ALA A 253 -32.66 15.74 -5.56
C ALA A 253 -33.96 15.03 -6.01
N ILE A 254 -34.35 15.19 -7.25
CA ILE A 254 -35.44 14.44 -7.88
C ILE A 254 -34.97 13.02 -8.28
N GLU A 255 -33.72 12.89 -8.68
CA GLU A 255 -33.05 11.60 -9.02
C GLU A 255 -32.50 10.85 -7.80
N ARG A 256 -32.57 11.42 -6.59
CA ARG A 256 -32.09 10.82 -5.33
C ARG A 256 -32.75 9.51 -4.90
N GLN A 257 -33.71 9.03 -5.62
CA GLN A 257 -34.14 7.63 -5.58
C GLN A 257 -33.17 6.65 -6.31
N SER A 258 -32.14 7.16 -7.03
CA SER A 258 -31.11 6.37 -7.72
C SER A 258 -29.67 6.57 -7.20
N GLU A 259 -29.50 7.02 -5.97
CA GLU A 259 -28.22 7.52 -5.42
C GLU A 259 -27.14 6.48 -5.06
N SER A 260 -27.34 5.20 -5.32
CA SER A 260 -26.23 4.23 -5.27
C SER A 260 -25.28 4.35 -6.49
N GLU A 261 -25.72 4.93 -7.60
CA GLU A 261 -24.97 4.91 -8.87
C GLU A 261 -23.71 5.78 -8.88
N GLY A 262 -23.70 6.92 -8.17
CA GLY A 262 -22.58 7.87 -8.23
C GLY A 262 -21.32 7.42 -7.46
N ALA A 263 -21.47 6.78 -6.30
CA ALA A 263 -20.37 6.21 -5.53
C ALA A 263 -19.83 4.94 -6.20
N ASP A 264 -20.72 4.17 -6.83
CA ASP A 264 -20.36 2.95 -7.55
C ASP A 264 -19.50 3.25 -8.79
N ASP A 265 -19.81 4.31 -9.57
CA ASP A 265 -19.02 4.71 -10.74
C ASP A 265 -17.59 5.14 -10.36
N LYS A 266 -17.43 5.82 -9.23
CA LYS A 266 -16.13 6.27 -8.74
C LYS A 266 -15.32 5.12 -8.19
N ALA A 267 -15.94 4.26 -7.41
CA ALA A 267 -15.35 3.03 -6.93
C ALA A 267 -14.92 2.14 -8.12
N LEU A 268 -15.78 2.02 -9.13
CA LEU A 268 -15.47 1.24 -10.34
C LEU A 268 -14.28 1.84 -11.12
N THR A 269 -14.19 3.17 -11.21
CA THR A 269 -13.06 3.84 -11.88
C THR A 269 -11.76 3.60 -11.17
N LEU A 270 -11.74 3.67 -9.83
CA LEU A 270 -10.57 3.40 -9.02
C LEU A 270 -10.13 1.94 -9.16
N VAL A 271 -11.07 1.00 -9.00
CA VAL A 271 -10.77 -0.43 -9.08
C VAL A 271 -10.37 -0.88 -10.49
N LYS A 272 -10.86 -0.23 -11.57
CA LYS A 272 -10.37 -0.46 -12.93
C LYS A 272 -8.88 -0.16 -13.07
N ARG A 273 -8.41 0.94 -12.49
CA ARG A 273 -6.97 1.28 -12.49
C ARG A 273 -6.14 0.23 -11.75
N MET A 274 -6.63 -0.24 -10.60
CA MET A 274 -5.98 -1.33 -9.86
C MET A 274 -5.89 -2.62 -10.68
N ARG A 275 -6.98 -2.99 -11.36
CA ARG A 275 -6.96 -4.15 -12.27
C ARG A 275 -5.91 -3.98 -13.35
N ASP A 276 -5.84 -2.80 -13.97
CA ASP A 276 -4.91 -2.51 -15.06
C ASP A 276 -3.44 -2.46 -14.56
N ALA A 277 -3.23 -2.14 -13.28
CA ALA A 277 -1.95 -2.27 -12.57
C ALA A 277 -1.64 -3.70 -12.08
N GLY A 278 -2.61 -4.64 -12.20
CA GLY A 278 -2.44 -6.01 -11.70
C GLY A 278 -2.60 -6.16 -10.18
N GLU A 279 -3.19 -5.18 -9.53
CA GLU A 279 -3.33 -5.10 -8.06
C GLU A 279 -4.70 -5.55 -7.54
N LEU A 280 -5.64 -5.89 -8.43
CA LEU A 280 -6.95 -6.37 -8.05
C LEU A 280 -6.90 -7.88 -7.74
N ASP A 281 -6.91 -8.22 -6.46
CA ASP A 281 -6.79 -9.58 -5.95
C ASP A 281 -7.84 -9.92 -4.85
N ILE A 282 -7.82 -11.17 -4.37
CA ILE A 282 -8.72 -11.62 -3.30
C ILE A 282 -8.45 -10.90 -1.97
N PRO A 283 -7.20 -10.68 -1.54
CA PRO A 283 -6.89 -9.86 -0.37
C PRO A 283 -7.54 -8.47 -0.39
N PHE A 284 -7.58 -7.81 -1.56
CA PHE A 284 -8.27 -6.54 -1.72
C PHE A 284 -9.78 -6.65 -1.38
N LEU A 285 -10.47 -7.69 -1.87
CA LEU A 285 -11.89 -7.88 -1.57
C LEU A 285 -12.13 -8.06 -0.06
N ILE A 286 -11.29 -8.85 0.61
CA ILE A 286 -11.35 -9.07 2.05
C ILE A 286 -11.14 -7.76 2.81
N GLN A 287 -10.16 -6.97 2.41
CA GLN A 287 -9.84 -5.70 3.05
C GLN A 287 -10.97 -4.67 2.86
N ALA A 288 -11.54 -4.58 1.65
CA ALA A 288 -12.64 -3.67 1.37
C ALA A 288 -13.89 -3.96 2.26
N VAL A 289 -14.21 -5.25 2.49
CA VAL A 289 -15.31 -5.60 3.39
C VAL A 289 -14.94 -5.33 4.85
N ARG A 290 -13.73 -5.63 5.27
CA ARG A 290 -13.24 -5.39 6.64
C ARG A 290 -13.30 -3.90 7.01
N GLN A 291 -13.05 -3.03 6.05
CA GLN A 291 -13.12 -1.57 6.21
C GLN A 291 -14.50 -0.99 5.92
N GLU A 292 -15.53 -1.83 5.78
CA GLU A 292 -16.90 -1.43 5.48
C GLU A 292 -17.05 -0.62 4.17
N ARG A 293 -16.07 -0.73 3.26
CA ARG A 293 -16.07 -0.05 1.95
C ARG A 293 -16.85 -0.85 0.92
N THR A 294 -18.14 -1.02 1.16
CA THR A 294 -19.02 -1.81 0.30
C THR A 294 -18.95 -1.42 -1.19
N PRO A 295 -18.91 -0.13 -1.60
CA PRO A 295 -18.80 0.23 -3.02
C PRO A 295 -17.51 -0.30 -3.67
N LEU A 296 -16.36 -0.26 -2.97
CA LEU A 296 -15.10 -0.80 -3.47
C LEU A 296 -15.12 -2.32 -3.59
N PHE A 297 -15.69 -3.00 -2.60
CA PHE A 297 -15.90 -4.44 -2.66
C PHE A 297 -16.77 -4.84 -3.85
N VAL A 298 -17.91 -4.18 -4.03
CA VAL A 298 -18.85 -4.44 -5.13
C VAL A 298 -18.21 -4.18 -6.48
N ALA A 299 -17.48 -3.07 -6.64
CA ALA A 299 -16.75 -2.76 -7.86
C ALA A 299 -15.63 -3.78 -8.16
N GLY A 300 -14.88 -4.20 -7.13
CA GLY A 300 -13.84 -5.23 -7.23
C GLY A 300 -14.42 -6.57 -7.65
N LEU A 301 -15.50 -7.00 -7.00
CA LEU A 301 -16.20 -8.22 -7.34
C LEU A 301 -16.75 -8.19 -8.77
N ALA A 302 -17.32 -7.06 -9.19
CA ALA A 302 -17.84 -6.86 -10.55
C ALA A 302 -16.75 -7.06 -11.61
N LEU A 303 -15.57 -6.50 -11.40
CA LEU A 303 -14.46 -6.64 -12.34
C LEU A 303 -13.83 -8.03 -12.31
N MET A 304 -13.64 -8.64 -11.14
CA MET A 304 -13.07 -9.99 -11.01
C MET A 304 -14.00 -11.06 -11.58
N ALA A 305 -15.30 -10.96 -11.28
CA ALA A 305 -16.30 -11.89 -11.78
C ALA A 305 -16.79 -11.54 -13.20
N ASN A 306 -16.41 -10.40 -13.73
CA ASN A 306 -16.89 -9.86 -15.02
C ASN A 306 -18.43 -9.84 -15.10
N VAL A 307 -19.08 -9.28 -14.07
CA VAL A 307 -20.54 -9.10 -14.00
C VAL A 307 -20.88 -7.63 -13.76
N PRO A 308 -22.10 -7.18 -14.12
CA PRO A 308 -22.54 -5.81 -13.87
C PRO A 308 -22.55 -5.47 -12.36
N VAL A 309 -22.27 -4.20 -12.04
CA VAL A 309 -22.23 -3.68 -10.66
C VAL A 309 -23.56 -3.89 -9.92
N ASN A 310 -24.70 -3.62 -10.60
CA ASN A 310 -26.04 -3.82 -10.04
C ASN A 310 -26.30 -5.28 -9.65
N MET A 311 -25.75 -6.23 -10.39
CA MET A 311 -25.81 -7.64 -10.02
C MET A 311 -24.97 -7.94 -8.77
N CYS A 312 -23.78 -7.36 -8.67
CA CYS A 312 -22.94 -7.53 -7.47
C CYS A 312 -23.62 -6.95 -6.22
N TRP A 313 -24.37 -5.86 -6.35
CA TRP A 313 -25.22 -5.35 -5.27
C TRP A 313 -26.30 -6.35 -4.85
N ARG A 314 -26.98 -6.98 -5.80
CA ARG A 314 -27.96 -8.04 -5.50
C ARG A 314 -27.31 -9.24 -4.80
N ILE A 315 -26.15 -9.69 -5.31
CA ILE A 315 -25.37 -10.78 -4.71
C ILE A 315 -24.92 -10.42 -3.28
N PHE A 316 -24.44 -9.18 -3.11
CA PHE A 316 -24.06 -8.67 -1.78
C PHE A 316 -25.25 -8.63 -0.82
N SER A 317 -26.45 -8.28 -1.27
CA SER A 317 -27.66 -8.17 -0.45
C SER A 317 -28.36 -9.52 -0.21
N ASP A 318 -27.97 -10.58 -0.92
CA ASP A 318 -28.55 -11.92 -0.78
C ASP A 318 -28.26 -12.51 0.60
N GLN A 319 -29.29 -12.62 1.44
CA GLN A 319 -29.16 -13.10 2.82
C GLN A 319 -28.80 -14.59 2.92
N GLY A 320 -29.18 -15.38 1.93
CA GLY A 320 -28.88 -16.81 1.86
C GLY A 320 -27.39 -17.10 1.67
N GLY A 321 -26.71 -16.26 0.86
CA GLY A 321 -25.31 -16.40 0.55
C GLY A 321 -24.98 -17.38 -0.57
N GLU A 322 -25.98 -18.06 -1.12
CA GLU A 322 -25.81 -19.01 -2.24
C GLU A 322 -25.19 -18.33 -3.45
N SER A 323 -25.67 -17.13 -3.77
CA SER A 323 -25.12 -16.31 -4.89
C SER A 323 -23.67 -15.96 -4.69
N LEU A 324 -23.25 -15.64 -3.46
CA LEU A 324 -21.85 -15.39 -3.10
C LEU A 324 -21.00 -16.65 -3.29
N ALA A 325 -21.49 -17.82 -2.85
CA ALA A 325 -20.78 -19.09 -3.01
C ALA A 325 -20.49 -19.38 -4.50
N VAL A 326 -21.46 -19.18 -5.38
CA VAL A 326 -21.30 -19.37 -6.83
C VAL A 326 -20.23 -18.41 -7.39
N VAL A 327 -20.33 -17.10 -7.10
CA VAL A 327 -19.42 -16.12 -7.65
C VAL A 327 -17.99 -16.35 -7.16
N PHE A 328 -17.79 -16.57 -5.86
CA PHE A 328 -16.45 -16.79 -5.32
C PHE A 328 -15.84 -18.11 -5.77
N ARG A 329 -16.67 -19.12 -6.03
CA ARG A 329 -16.18 -20.36 -6.62
C ARG A 329 -15.75 -20.18 -8.08
N ALA A 330 -16.47 -19.37 -8.86
CA ALA A 330 -16.14 -19.07 -10.24
C ALA A 330 -14.82 -18.28 -10.35
N ILE A 331 -14.61 -17.28 -9.50
CA ILE A 331 -13.34 -16.52 -9.49
C ILE A 331 -12.16 -17.31 -8.88
N GLY A 332 -12.40 -18.53 -8.38
CA GLY A 332 -11.35 -19.42 -7.89
C GLY A 332 -10.84 -19.10 -6.49
N MET A 333 -11.67 -18.50 -5.63
CA MET A 333 -11.30 -18.19 -4.24
C MET A 333 -11.07 -19.50 -3.45
N GLU A 334 -10.11 -19.46 -2.54
CA GLU A 334 -9.86 -20.56 -1.62
C GLU A 334 -10.99 -20.69 -0.56
N ARG A 335 -11.23 -21.90 -0.07
CA ARG A 335 -12.28 -22.17 0.92
C ARG A 335 -12.15 -21.35 2.20
N THR A 336 -10.92 -21.16 2.66
CA THR A 336 -10.59 -20.39 3.87
C THR A 336 -10.92 -18.92 3.72
N ASP A 337 -10.58 -18.35 2.56
CA ASP A 337 -10.84 -16.96 2.22
C ASP A 337 -12.34 -16.71 2.03
N PHE A 338 -13.00 -17.64 1.35
CA PHE A 338 -14.47 -17.61 1.22
C PHE A 338 -15.17 -17.59 2.58
N ALA A 339 -14.79 -18.50 3.50
CA ALA A 339 -15.39 -18.57 4.83
C ALA A 339 -15.17 -17.26 5.61
N SER A 340 -13.96 -16.71 5.57
CA SER A 340 -13.61 -15.45 6.23
C SER A 340 -14.41 -14.29 5.66
N LEU A 341 -14.47 -14.19 4.33
CA LEU A 341 -15.17 -13.11 3.63
C LEU A 341 -16.69 -13.21 3.83
N PHE A 342 -17.26 -14.43 3.79
CA PHE A 342 -18.66 -14.64 4.06
C PHE A 342 -19.05 -14.18 5.47
N LEU A 343 -18.23 -14.49 6.47
CA LEU A 343 -18.43 -14.01 7.84
C LEU A 343 -18.40 -12.48 7.93
N LEU A 344 -17.43 -11.83 7.31
CA LEU A 344 -17.31 -10.37 7.29
C LEU A 344 -18.51 -9.71 6.61
N ILE A 345 -18.94 -10.23 5.44
CA ILE A 345 -20.13 -9.73 4.73
C ILE A 345 -21.38 -9.92 5.58
N SER A 346 -21.49 -11.08 6.24
CA SER A 346 -22.62 -11.37 7.11
C SER A 346 -22.69 -10.44 8.32
N GLN A 347 -21.54 -10.10 8.91
CA GLN A 347 -21.44 -9.11 9.99
C GLN A 347 -21.81 -7.71 9.53
N ALA A 348 -21.29 -7.28 8.37
CA ALA A 348 -21.60 -5.98 7.77
C ALA A 348 -23.10 -5.81 7.49
N ARG A 349 -23.79 -6.88 7.03
CA ARG A 349 -25.24 -6.85 6.77
C ARG A 349 -26.09 -6.86 8.04
N ALA A 350 -25.64 -7.60 9.06
CA ALA A 350 -26.41 -7.82 10.28
C ALA A 350 -26.36 -6.63 11.27
N GLY A 351 -25.59 -5.57 10.98
CA GLY A 351 -25.41 -4.46 11.90
C GLY A 351 -24.92 -4.92 13.28
N GLY A 352 -24.00 -5.90 13.30
CA GLY A 352 -23.41 -6.44 14.53
C GLY A 352 -24.28 -7.51 15.25
N ARG A 353 -25.39 -7.97 14.68
CA ARG A 353 -26.16 -9.08 15.27
C ARG A 353 -25.48 -10.42 15.00
N PRO A 354 -25.38 -11.33 16.01
CA PRO A 354 -24.80 -12.64 15.79
C PRO A 354 -25.66 -13.45 14.81
N GLN A 355 -25.03 -14.00 13.78
CA GLN A 355 -25.70 -14.92 12.86
C GLN A 355 -25.74 -16.36 13.42
N ASP A 356 -26.74 -17.13 12.96
CA ASP A 356 -26.84 -18.54 13.27
C ASP A 356 -25.67 -19.33 12.66
N PRO A 357 -24.83 -19.99 13.47
CA PRO A 357 -23.68 -20.78 12.98
C PRO A 357 -24.09 -21.87 11.96
N SER A 358 -25.35 -22.32 11.95
CA SER A 358 -25.86 -23.29 11.00
C SER A 358 -25.89 -22.76 9.56
N VAL A 359 -26.06 -21.45 9.37
CA VAL A 359 -26.05 -20.80 8.04
C VAL A 359 -24.65 -20.89 7.44
N LEU A 360 -23.60 -20.55 8.20
CA LEU A 360 -22.21 -20.64 7.75
C LEU A 360 -21.86 -22.08 7.34
N ALA A 361 -22.21 -23.07 8.18
CA ALA A 361 -21.92 -24.48 7.90
C ALA A 361 -22.57 -24.92 6.58
N ARG A 362 -23.84 -24.58 6.37
CA ARG A 362 -24.57 -24.88 5.14
C ARG A 362 -23.99 -24.26 3.90
N ILE A 363 -23.57 -22.99 3.98
CA ILE A 363 -22.99 -22.26 2.84
C ILE A 363 -21.60 -22.79 2.51
N ILE A 364 -20.77 -23.14 3.49
CA ILE A 364 -19.47 -23.78 3.26
C ILE A 364 -19.67 -25.16 2.60
N GLU A 365 -20.63 -25.97 3.06
CA GLU A 365 -20.96 -27.27 2.44
C GLU A 365 -21.39 -27.07 0.97
N LEU A 366 -22.23 -26.08 0.69
CA LEU A 366 -22.62 -25.73 -0.68
C LEU A 366 -21.39 -25.33 -1.52
N TYR A 367 -20.52 -24.48 -0.98
CA TYR A 367 -19.29 -24.05 -1.65
C TYR A 367 -18.37 -25.22 -2.04
N ASP A 368 -18.24 -26.20 -1.14
CA ASP A 368 -17.44 -27.42 -1.38
C ASP A 368 -18.05 -28.33 -2.45
N ARG A 369 -19.38 -28.36 -2.55
CA ARG A 369 -20.11 -29.18 -3.55
C ARG A 369 -20.13 -28.58 -4.95
N ILE A 370 -20.09 -27.24 -5.06
CA ILE A 370 -20.10 -26.59 -6.37
C ILE A 370 -18.72 -26.72 -7.02
N ASP A 371 -18.65 -27.38 -8.16
CA ASP A 371 -17.45 -27.35 -8.98
C ASP A 371 -17.30 -26.02 -9.75
N ARG A 372 -16.08 -25.68 -10.13
CA ARG A 372 -15.78 -24.41 -10.82
C ARG A 372 -16.53 -24.28 -12.15
N LYS A 373 -16.69 -25.38 -12.89
CA LYS A 373 -17.38 -25.36 -14.19
C LYS A 373 -18.86 -25.05 -14.04
N THR A 374 -19.51 -25.61 -13.03
CA THR A 374 -20.89 -25.31 -12.69
C THR A 374 -21.07 -23.87 -12.24
N ALA A 375 -20.12 -23.35 -11.43
CA ALA A 375 -20.13 -21.94 -11.02
C ALA A 375 -19.96 -20.98 -12.21
N ASP A 376 -19.02 -21.26 -13.12
CA ASP A 376 -18.78 -20.47 -14.34
C ASP A 376 -20.01 -20.52 -15.28
N ALA A 377 -20.67 -21.66 -15.41
CA ALA A 377 -21.88 -21.80 -16.20
C ALA A 377 -23.05 -20.96 -15.63
N ALA A 378 -23.26 -21.02 -14.30
CA ALA A 378 -24.27 -20.22 -13.62
C ALA A 378 -23.99 -18.71 -13.79
N LEU A 379 -22.72 -18.30 -13.63
CA LEU A 379 -22.32 -16.91 -13.81
C LEU A 379 -22.51 -16.42 -15.26
N SER A 380 -22.23 -17.29 -16.23
CA SER A 380 -22.46 -17.01 -17.65
C SER A 380 -23.94 -16.86 -17.99
N TYR A 381 -24.80 -17.66 -17.35
CA TYR A 381 -26.24 -17.54 -17.48
C TYR A 381 -26.74 -16.21 -16.90
N TRP A 382 -26.29 -15.85 -15.71
CA TRP A 382 -26.65 -14.58 -15.07
C TRP A 382 -26.25 -13.36 -15.90
N ARG A 383 -25.09 -13.41 -16.55
CA ARG A 383 -24.63 -12.33 -17.48
C ARG A 383 -25.56 -12.16 -18.67
N ARG A 384 -26.11 -13.25 -19.20
CA ARG A 384 -27.02 -13.24 -20.38
C ARG A 384 -28.42 -12.75 -20.02
N ASP A 385 -28.95 -13.16 -18.87
CA ASP A 385 -30.28 -12.78 -18.41
C ASP A 385 -30.39 -11.27 -18.19
N LEU A 386 -29.37 -10.64 -17.62
CA LEU A 386 -29.31 -9.19 -17.48
C LEU A 386 -29.19 -8.45 -18.81
N GLY A 387 -28.44 -8.99 -19.77
CA GLY A 387 -28.37 -8.42 -21.13
C GLY A 387 -29.72 -8.44 -21.83
N TYR A 388 -30.49 -9.51 -21.62
CA TYR A 388 -31.84 -9.64 -22.14
C TYR A 388 -32.83 -8.67 -21.48
N GLN A 389 -32.80 -8.55 -20.14
CA GLN A 389 -33.63 -7.61 -19.38
C GLN A 389 -33.31 -6.15 -19.74
N SER A 390 -32.04 -5.77 -19.82
CA SER A 390 -31.61 -4.44 -20.22
C SER A 390 -32.06 -4.11 -21.67
N ALA A 391 -32.10 -5.11 -22.56
CA ALA A 391 -32.58 -4.93 -23.92
C ALA A 391 -34.12 -4.74 -23.99
N ILE A 392 -34.88 -5.42 -23.12
CA ILE A 392 -36.31 -5.24 -22.97
C ILE A 392 -36.62 -3.87 -22.40
N ASP A 393 -35.98 -3.44 -21.30
CA ASP A 393 -36.16 -2.13 -20.68
C ASP A 393 -35.85 -0.99 -21.67
N ALA A 394 -34.84 -1.14 -22.54
CA ALA A 394 -34.48 -0.20 -23.58
C ALA A 394 -35.52 -0.17 -24.73
N LEU A 395 -36.28 -1.24 -24.95
CA LEU A 395 -37.36 -1.30 -25.94
C LEU A 395 -38.69 -0.74 -25.39
N GLU A 396 -38.94 -0.92 -24.07
CA GLU A 396 -40.16 -0.41 -23.42
C GLU A 396 -40.04 1.08 -23.07
N SER A 397 -38.83 1.64 -23.01
CA SER A 397 -38.56 3.08 -22.76
C SER A 397 -38.59 3.93 -24.03
N ARG A 398 -38.93 3.35 -25.20
CA ARG A 398 -39.16 4.03 -26.49
C ARG A 398 -40.63 4.13 -26.80
#